data_56f4b6a312457011b526c67dd0761a3c
#
_entry.id   56f4b6a312457011b526c67dd0761a3c
#
_cell.length_a   1.000
_cell.length_b   1.000
_cell.length_c   1.000
_cell.angle_alpha   90.00
_cell.angle_beta   90.00
_cell.angle_gamma   90.00
#
_symmetry.space_group_name_H-M   'P 1'
#
loop_
_entity.id
_entity.type
_entity.pdbx_description
1 polymer ?
#
loop_
_entity_poly.entity_id
_entity_poly.type
_entity_poly.pdbx_seq_one_letter_code
_entity_poly.pdbx_strand_id
1 'polypeptide(L)'
;MTTRIEDYAMIGDLGSAALVGRDGSIDWLCWPRFDSDACFAAILGTPEHGRWRIAPKDPSAKITRRYRPSTLILETRFETEAGAVTMIDFMPPREANSHLLRLLVGERGSVDFRGELILRFGYGAVIPWVTRIDDHALRAVAGPDMAVLRASVPLHGENFKTVGDFTVAAGEKVSFSLSYALSNEDVPEPVDAEAHLRNTEKFWTKWSGRNKISCPWDEAVVRSLITLKALTFAPTGGMVAAPTTSLPECIGGARNWDYRFCWLRDATLTLLALMNGGYYEEAAMWRDWLLRAAAGSPRQIQIMYGIRGERRLTEWEVPWLPGYEKSQPVRIGNAAHNQLQLDIFGEVMDALHQARKGGLGTNESGWDVQREFLIHLEKIWTEPDEGIWEVRGGPQHFTYSKAMAWLAFDRAIKSAESYNLPGPLARWRELREQIHTDVCQRGFNAARGSFMRAYGSAELDASLLLLPAIGFLPPEDARIRGTVEAVERELLVDGLVLRYNTASASDGLPAGEGVFLACSFWLADAFLMLGREGDARALFERLLGLRNDLGLLSEQYDPRLRRLVGNFPQAFSHLALINTASNLANYKKPAEQRSDHSVATSAAMQEPAL
;
A
#
# COMPACT_ATOMS: atom_id res chain seq x y z
N MET A 1 -13.66 14.99 18.63
CA MET A 1 -13.22 13.58 18.58
C MET A 1 -12.36 13.44 17.35
N THR A 2 -11.31 12.65 17.40
CA THR A 2 -10.47 12.36 16.24
C THR A 2 -11.27 11.51 15.25
N THR A 3 -11.21 11.81 13.96
CA THR A 3 -11.83 11.01 12.90
C THR A 3 -11.18 9.63 12.86
N ARG A 4 -11.96 8.56 12.79
CA ARG A 4 -11.43 7.20 12.76
C ARG A 4 -10.76 6.92 11.41
N ILE A 5 -9.77 6.01 11.38
CA ILE A 5 -9.06 5.64 10.14
C ILE A 5 -10.05 5.12 9.09
N GLU A 6 -11.02 4.31 9.50
CA GLU A 6 -12.07 3.79 8.64
C GLU A 6 -13.04 4.86 8.08
N ASP A 7 -13.05 6.06 8.65
CA ASP A 7 -13.87 7.17 8.16
C ASP A 7 -13.18 8.01 7.06
N TYR A 8 -11.95 7.68 6.68
CA TYR A 8 -11.27 8.35 5.57
C TYR A 8 -11.53 7.67 4.23
N ALA A 9 -11.62 8.50 3.20
CA ALA A 9 -11.49 8.16 1.79
C ALA A 9 -10.12 8.58 1.30
N MET A 10 -9.59 7.96 0.26
CA MET A 10 -8.39 8.41 -0.45
C MET A 10 -8.78 8.97 -1.81
N ILE A 11 -8.22 10.12 -2.18
CA ILE A 11 -8.15 10.64 -3.55
C ILE A 11 -6.70 10.87 -3.92
N GLY A 12 -6.33 10.84 -5.20
CA GLY A 12 -4.93 10.96 -5.61
C GLY A 12 -4.76 11.24 -7.09
N ASP A 13 -3.58 11.78 -7.44
CA ASP A 13 -3.20 12.23 -8.78
C ASP A 13 -2.04 11.43 -9.41
N LEU A 14 -1.75 10.22 -8.87
CA LEU A 14 -0.62 9.36 -9.27
C LEU A 14 0.77 9.98 -8.95
N GLY A 15 0.83 10.96 -8.09
CA GLY A 15 2.05 11.59 -7.61
C GLY A 15 1.99 11.83 -6.11
N SER A 16 0.77 12.03 -5.60
CA SER A 16 0.44 12.16 -4.20
C SER A 16 -1.01 11.73 -3.95
N ALA A 17 -1.40 11.67 -2.67
CA ALA A 17 -2.76 11.34 -2.27
C ALA A 17 -3.20 12.17 -1.07
N ALA A 18 -4.50 12.47 -1.00
CA ALA A 18 -5.15 13.12 0.12
C ALA A 18 -6.15 12.19 0.81
N LEU A 19 -6.28 12.31 2.14
CA LEU A 19 -7.29 11.61 2.92
C LEU A 19 -8.44 12.56 3.28
N VAL A 20 -9.64 12.19 2.85
CA VAL A 20 -10.88 12.95 3.02
C VAL A 20 -11.75 12.27 4.07
N GLY A 21 -11.96 12.94 5.19
CA GLY A 21 -12.85 12.49 6.27
C GLY A 21 -14.33 12.59 5.90
N ARG A 22 -15.15 11.79 6.58
CA ARG A 22 -16.61 11.75 6.38
C ARG A 22 -17.28 13.12 6.57
N ASP A 23 -16.69 13.99 7.40
CA ASP A 23 -17.20 15.35 7.70
C ASP A 23 -16.79 16.40 6.66
N GLY A 24 -16.20 15.99 5.55
CA GLY A 24 -15.72 16.87 4.48
C GLY A 24 -14.38 17.54 4.77
N SER A 25 -13.63 17.07 5.78
CA SER A 25 -12.28 17.54 6.07
C SER A 25 -11.24 16.74 5.30
N ILE A 26 -10.24 17.39 4.72
CA ILE A 26 -9.02 16.77 4.20
C ILE A 26 -7.95 16.98 5.25
N ASP A 27 -7.53 15.90 5.92
CA ASP A 27 -6.68 15.95 7.12
C ASP A 27 -5.25 15.42 6.86
N TRP A 28 -4.99 14.92 5.64
CA TRP A 28 -3.68 14.45 5.21
C TRP A 28 -3.44 14.77 3.74
N LEU A 29 -2.31 15.39 3.44
CA LEU A 29 -1.79 15.60 2.08
C LEU A 29 -0.31 15.92 2.15
N CYS A 30 0.51 15.17 1.39
CA CYS A 30 1.91 15.49 1.12
C CYS A 30 2.04 16.10 -0.27
N TRP A 31 2.79 17.18 -0.42
CA TRP A 31 3.08 17.81 -1.70
C TRP A 31 4.56 18.15 -1.83
N PRO A 32 5.14 18.03 -3.05
CA PRO A 32 4.50 17.60 -4.32
C PRO A 32 4.40 16.07 -4.50
N ARG A 33 4.99 15.26 -3.63
CA ARG A 33 5.07 13.79 -3.79
C ARG A 33 4.54 13.09 -2.55
N PHE A 34 4.31 11.76 -2.66
CA PHE A 34 3.93 10.93 -1.50
C PHE A 34 4.90 11.06 -0.33
N ASP A 35 6.22 11.07 -0.60
CA ASP A 35 7.31 11.11 0.37
C ASP A 35 7.79 12.53 0.73
N SER A 36 7.10 13.58 0.23
CA SER A 36 7.33 14.98 0.61
C SER A 36 6.72 15.29 1.97
N ASP A 37 7.11 16.44 2.52
CA ASP A 37 6.51 16.94 3.75
C ASP A 37 5.01 17.18 3.59
N ALA A 38 4.25 16.87 4.64
CA ALA A 38 2.82 17.11 4.62
C ALA A 38 2.50 18.61 4.76
N CYS A 39 1.54 19.08 3.92
CA CYS A 39 0.92 20.39 4.04
C CYS A 39 -0.43 20.33 4.78
N PHE A 40 -1.01 19.13 4.92
CA PHE A 40 -2.08 18.82 5.85
C PHE A 40 -1.65 17.63 6.69
N ALA A 41 -1.60 17.81 8.02
CA ALA A 41 -1.19 16.79 8.98
C ALA A 41 -2.15 16.68 10.19
N ALA A 42 -3.38 17.17 10.06
CA ALA A 42 -4.37 17.14 11.15
C ALA A 42 -4.68 15.73 11.65
N ILE A 43 -4.58 14.70 10.79
CA ILE A 43 -4.76 13.29 11.18
C ILE A 43 -3.76 12.86 12.28
N LEU A 44 -2.54 13.39 12.27
CA LEU A 44 -1.50 13.11 13.27
C LEU A 44 -1.47 14.15 14.40
N GLY A 45 -2.42 15.08 14.41
CA GLY A 45 -2.41 16.18 15.35
C GLY A 45 -3.78 16.75 15.65
N THR A 46 -3.89 18.03 15.37
CA THR A 46 -5.12 18.83 15.52
C THR A 46 -5.37 19.60 14.22
N PRO A 47 -6.55 20.19 14.02
CA PRO A 47 -6.81 21.06 12.88
C PRO A 47 -5.73 22.12 12.61
N GLU A 48 -5.09 22.62 13.67
CA GLU A 48 -4.04 23.64 13.57
C GLU A 48 -2.75 23.14 12.91
N HIS A 49 -2.57 21.82 12.75
CA HIS A 49 -1.45 21.23 11.99
C HIS A 49 -1.73 21.08 10.49
N GLY A 50 -2.82 21.67 10.02
CA GLY A 50 -3.19 21.73 8.61
C GLY A 50 -4.33 20.80 8.23
N ARG A 51 -5.40 21.40 7.70
CA ARG A 51 -6.54 20.70 7.10
C ARG A 51 -7.30 21.61 6.12
N TRP A 52 -8.14 21.00 5.32
CA TRP A 52 -9.11 21.74 4.51
C TRP A 52 -10.51 21.17 4.69
N ARG A 53 -11.36 21.84 5.45
CA ARG A 53 -12.73 21.41 5.72
C ARG A 53 -13.74 22.27 4.96
N ILE A 54 -14.70 21.63 4.29
CA ILE A 54 -15.92 22.24 3.76
C ILE A 54 -17.09 21.41 4.24
N ALA A 55 -17.98 22.02 5.02
CA ALA A 55 -19.09 21.31 5.63
C ALA A 55 -20.32 22.22 5.81
N PRO A 56 -21.54 21.65 5.87
CA PRO A 56 -22.72 22.38 6.27
C PRO A 56 -22.54 23.06 7.64
N LYS A 57 -23.13 24.26 7.79
CA LYS A 57 -23.22 24.91 9.11
C LYS A 57 -24.15 24.17 10.05
N ASP A 58 -25.12 23.46 9.51
CA ASP A 58 -26.04 22.61 10.28
C ASP A 58 -25.33 21.31 10.71
N PRO A 59 -25.05 21.11 12.00
CA PRO A 59 -24.37 19.94 12.51
C PRO A 59 -25.24 18.67 12.47
N SER A 60 -26.53 18.78 12.20
CA SER A 60 -27.46 17.65 12.10
C SER A 60 -27.51 17.04 10.69
N ALA A 61 -26.77 17.60 9.73
CA ALA A 61 -26.73 17.11 8.37
C ALA A 61 -26.41 15.62 8.30
N LYS A 62 -27.27 14.86 7.62
CA LYS A 62 -27.02 13.44 7.33
C LYS A 62 -25.98 13.35 6.22
N ILE A 63 -24.94 12.54 6.45
CA ILE A 63 -23.82 12.38 5.53
C ILE A 63 -23.83 10.98 4.96
N THR A 64 -23.81 10.86 3.63
CA THR A 64 -23.58 9.62 2.89
C THR A 64 -22.47 9.86 1.87
N ARG A 65 -21.66 8.83 1.61
CA ARG A 65 -20.53 8.96 0.69
C ARG A 65 -20.35 7.70 -0.14
N ARG A 66 -19.78 7.88 -1.33
CA ARG A 66 -19.41 6.78 -2.22
C ARG A 66 -18.32 7.26 -3.17
N TYR A 67 -17.56 6.34 -3.73
CA TYR A 67 -16.86 6.64 -4.97
C TYR A 67 -17.81 6.54 -6.16
N ARG A 68 -17.60 7.37 -7.19
CA ARG A 68 -18.21 7.10 -8.49
C ARG A 68 -17.77 5.72 -8.98
N PRO A 69 -18.66 4.94 -9.62
CA PRO A 69 -18.32 3.59 -10.05
C PRO A 69 -17.01 3.54 -10.86
N SER A 70 -16.13 2.61 -10.49
CA SER A 70 -14.85 2.38 -11.18
C SER A 70 -13.89 3.58 -11.25
N THR A 71 -13.99 4.52 -10.29
CA THR A 71 -13.13 5.70 -10.20
C THR A 71 -12.56 5.92 -8.80
N LEU A 72 -11.68 6.94 -8.67
CA LEU A 72 -11.20 7.49 -7.39
C LEU A 72 -11.82 8.88 -7.11
N ILE A 73 -12.99 9.16 -7.68
CA ILE A 73 -13.75 10.41 -7.46
C ILE A 73 -14.73 10.17 -6.33
N LEU A 74 -14.56 10.92 -5.24
CA LEU A 74 -15.39 10.80 -4.04
C LEU A 74 -16.60 11.72 -4.15
N GLU A 75 -17.79 11.19 -3.91
CA GLU A 75 -19.02 11.94 -3.72
C GLU A 75 -19.45 11.85 -2.25
N THR A 76 -19.55 13.01 -1.58
CA THR A 76 -20.07 13.15 -0.22
C THR A 76 -21.35 13.96 -0.27
N ARG A 77 -22.48 13.35 0.04
CA ARG A 77 -23.79 14.00 0.04
C ARG A 77 -24.18 14.43 1.45
N PHE A 78 -24.45 15.71 1.60
CA PHE A 78 -24.95 16.33 2.81
C PHE A 78 -26.44 16.61 2.64
N GLU A 79 -27.26 16.12 3.56
CA GLU A 79 -28.70 16.31 3.57
C GLU A 79 -29.16 16.93 4.89
N THR A 80 -29.81 18.07 4.80
CA THR A 80 -30.43 18.80 5.90
C THR A 80 -31.93 18.91 5.67
N GLU A 81 -32.68 19.44 6.63
CA GLU A 81 -34.11 19.74 6.41
C GLU A 81 -34.28 20.78 5.28
N ALA A 82 -33.39 21.77 5.18
CA ALA A 82 -33.46 22.86 4.23
C ALA A 82 -33.06 22.43 2.79
N GLY A 83 -32.24 21.39 2.63
CA GLY A 83 -31.77 21.02 1.31
C GLY A 83 -30.82 19.83 1.30
N ALA A 84 -30.32 19.51 0.08
CA ALA A 84 -29.30 18.50 -0.14
C ALA A 84 -28.27 19.00 -1.15
N VAL A 85 -26.99 18.74 -0.86
CA VAL A 85 -25.85 19.12 -1.69
C VAL A 85 -24.87 17.94 -1.76
N THR A 86 -24.37 17.63 -2.95
CA THR A 86 -23.27 16.67 -3.14
C THR A 86 -21.96 17.42 -3.37
N MET A 87 -20.99 17.15 -2.55
CA MET A 87 -19.60 17.57 -2.72
C MET A 87 -18.81 16.47 -3.44
N ILE A 88 -18.10 16.85 -4.49
CA ILE A 88 -17.31 15.96 -5.34
C ILE A 88 -15.83 16.32 -5.14
N ASP A 89 -15.08 15.43 -4.49
CA ASP A 89 -13.67 15.59 -4.20
C ASP A 89 -12.83 14.71 -5.12
N PHE A 90 -11.82 15.27 -5.77
CA PHE A 90 -10.93 14.51 -6.64
C PHE A 90 -9.60 15.24 -6.88
N MET A 91 -8.61 14.47 -7.26
CA MET A 91 -7.34 14.94 -7.80
C MET A 91 -7.23 14.41 -9.24
N PRO A 92 -7.19 15.26 -10.28
CA PRO A 92 -6.99 14.79 -11.64
C PRO A 92 -5.59 14.16 -11.77
N PRO A 93 -5.41 13.12 -12.63
CA PRO A 93 -4.09 12.60 -12.93
C PRO A 93 -3.13 13.74 -13.28
N ARG A 94 -1.97 13.75 -12.63
CA ARG A 94 -1.04 14.88 -12.68
C ARG A 94 -0.48 15.08 -14.08
N GLU A 95 -0.56 16.29 -14.55
CA GLU A 95 0.13 16.78 -15.74
C GLU A 95 1.35 17.62 -15.31
N ALA A 96 1.30 18.95 -15.41
CA ALA A 96 2.37 19.83 -14.95
C ALA A 96 2.27 20.07 -13.44
N ASN A 97 1.11 20.50 -12.96
CA ASN A 97 0.87 20.82 -11.56
C ASN A 97 -0.04 19.77 -10.90
N SER A 98 0.04 19.68 -9.59
CA SER A 98 -0.91 18.93 -8.78
C SER A 98 -2.11 19.81 -8.42
N HIS A 99 -3.31 19.29 -8.58
CA HIS A 99 -4.56 19.98 -8.27
C HIS A 99 -5.42 19.13 -7.36
N LEU A 100 -5.94 19.75 -6.31
CA LEU A 100 -6.97 19.20 -5.44
C LEU A 100 -8.25 20.00 -5.68
N LEU A 101 -9.27 19.34 -6.20
CA LEU A 101 -10.52 19.97 -6.66
C LEU A 101 -11.69 19.51 -5.80
N ARG A 102 -12.53 20.47 -5.42
CA ARG A 102 -13.76 20.25 -4.66
C ARG A 102 -14.90 20.99 -5.34
N LEU A 103 -15.92 20.27 -5.79
CA LEU A 103 -17.08 20.80 -6.49
C LEU A 103 -18.34 20.47 -5.71
N LEU A 104 -19.09 21.49 -5.27
CA LEU A 104 -20.38 21.34 -4.62
C LEU A 104 -21.49 21.55 -5.64
N VAL A 105 -22.47 20.64 -5.64
CA VAL A 105 -23.63 20.69 -6.53
C VAL A 105 -24.91 20.62 -5.72
N GLY A 106 -25.72 21.66 -5.79
CA GLY A 106 -27.01 21.71 -5.12
C GLY A 106 -28.04 20.79 -5.79
N GLU A 107 -28.63 19.88 -5.01
CA GLU A 107 -29.65 18.92 -5.49
C GLU A 107 -31.07 19.41 -5.21
N ARG A 108 -31.30 19.93 -4.01
CA ARG A 108 -32.63 20.30 -3.51
C ARG A 108 -32.50 21.42 -2.46
N GLY A 109 -33.45 22.35 -2.46
CA GLY A 109 -33.49 23.44 -1.48
C GLY A 109 -32.24 24.30 -1.47
N SER A 110 -31.77 24.69 -0.30
CA SER A 110 -30.50 25.41 -0.14
C SER A 110 -29.83 25.00 1.18
N VAL A 111 -28.50 24.93 1.17
CA VAL A 111 -27.70 24.56 2.35
C VAL A 111 -26.58 25.57 2.54
N ASP A 112 -26.46 26.07 3.77
CA ASP A 112 -25.38 26.97 4.17
C ASP A 112 -24.12 26.17 4.53
N PHE A 113 -22.99 26.56 3.95
CA PHE A 113 -21.69 25.96 4.17
C PHE A 113 -20.70 26.93 4.82
N ARG A 114 -19.74 26.37 5.51
CA ARG A 114 -18.50 27.03 5.90
C ARG A 114 -17.30 26.23 5.35
N GLY A 115 -16.46 26.91 4.59
CA GLY A 115 -15.15 26.43 4.18
C GLY A 115 -14.07 26.98 5.12
N GLU A 116 -13.13 26.14 5.54
CA GLU A 116 -11.97 26.51 6.35
C GLU A 116 -10.73 25.81 5.82
N LEU A 117 -9.74 26.57 5.32
CA LEU A 117 -8.44 26.08 4.93
C LEU A 117 -7.39 26.55 5.93
N ILE A 118 -6.74 25.61 6.59
CA ILE A 118 -5.59 25.79 7.45
C ILE A 118 -4.40 25.14 6.76
N LEU A 119 -3.70 25.90 5.94
CA LEU A 119 -2.52 25.40 5.23
C LEU A 119 -1.29 25.52 6.13
N ARG A 120 -0.55 24.42 6.30
CA ARG A 120 0.66 24.34 7.12
C ARG A 120 1.66 23.43 6.43
N PHE A 121 2.84 23.91 6.14
CA PHE A 121 3.91 23.09 5.55
C PHE A 121 4.77 22.43 6.64
N GLY A 122 5.69 21.52 6.23
CA GLY A 122 6.61 20.86 7.16
C GLY A 122 5.90 20.13 8.29
N TYR A 123 4.88 19.31 7.97
CA TYR A 123 4.10 18.56 8.97
C TYR A 123 3.46 19.45 10.04
N GLY A 124 2.94 20.59 9.65
CA GLY A 124 2.25 21.52 10.57
C GLY A 124 3.14 22.61 11.20
N ALA A 125 4.45 22.57 10.98
CA ALA A 125 5.41 23.50 11.63
C ALA A 125 5.44 24.90 10.99
N VAL A 126 5.16 25.01 9.69
CA VAL A 126 5.40 26.24 8.93
C VAL A 126 4.09 26.87 8.50
N ILE A 127 3.81 28.08 8.99
CA ILE A 127 2.69 28.92 8.57
C ILE A 127 3.12 29.67 7.30
N PRO A 128 2.42 29.52 6.17
CA PRO A 128 2.79 30.19 4.93
C PRO A 128 2.50 31.69 4.97
N TRP A 129 3.24 32.44 4.18
CA TRP A 129 2.90 33.82 3.86
C TRP A 129 1.79 33.82 2.80
N VAL A 130 0.62 34.35 3.17
CA VAL A 130 -0.55 34.39 2.28
C VAL A 130 -0.73 35.78 1.69
N THR A 131 -0.85 35.85 0.38
CA THR A 131 -1.13 37.07 -0.39
C THR A 131 -2.39 36.88 -1.23
N ARG A 132 -3.18 37.95 -1.35
CA ARG A 132 -4.34 37.98 -2.24
C ARG A 132 -3.89 38.23 -3.67
N ILE A 133 -4.34 37.41 -4.61
CA ILE A 133 -4.17 37.62 -6.05
C ILE A 133 -5.32 38.48 -6.56
N ASP A 134 -6.56 38.06 -6.25
CA ASP A 134 -7.81 38.77 -6.53
C ASP A 134 -8.88 38.37 -5.48
N ASP A 135 -10.14 38.76 -5.66
CA ASP A 135 -11.23 38.47 -4.70
C ASP A 135 -11.56 36.98 -4.58
N HIS A 136 -11.11 36.15 -5.51
CA HIS A 136 -11.38 34.72 -5.60
C HIS A 136 -10.12 33.86 -5.52
N ALA A 137 -8.93 34.46 -5.39
CA ALA A 137 -7.67 33.75 -5.43
C ALA A 137 -6.67 34.23 -4.38
N LEU A 138 -6.07 33.26 -3.66
CA LEU A 138 -5.04 33.47 -2.67
C LEU A 138 -3.81 32.62 -2.99
N ARG A 139 -2.61 33.18 -2.80
CA ARG A 139 -1.32 32.50 -2.92
C ARG A 139 -0.69 32.37 -1.53
N ALA A 140 -0.29 31.16 -1.19
CA ALA A 140 0.41 30.82 0.04
C ALA A 140 1.81 30.31 -0.30
N VAL A 141 2.85 30.91 0.30
CA VAL A 141 4.26 30.56 0.03
C VAL A 141 4.96 30.24 1.35
N ALA A 142 5.72 29.14 1.37
CA ALA A 142 6.57 28.72 2.48
C ALA A 142 7.87 28.08 1.96
N GLY A 143 8.95 28.86 1.91
CA GLY A 143 10.22 28.40 1.35
C GLY A 143 10.09 28.00 -0.11
N PRO A 144 10.39 26.75 -0.51
CA PRO A 144 10.30 26.31 -1.89
C PRO A 144 8.85 26.04 -2.35
N ASP A 145 7.90 25.99 -1.44
CA ASP A 145 6.54 25.55 -1.70
C ASP A 145 5.59 26.73 -1.96
N MET A 146 4.74 26.58 -2.95
CA MET A 146 3.64 27.49 -3.25
C MET A 146 2.35 26.71 -3.44
N ALA A 147 1.29 27.15 -2.75
CA ALA A 147 -0.06 26.66 -2.99
C ALA A 147 -0.98 27.84 -3.37
N VAL A 148 -1.85 27.64 -4.36
CA VAL A 148 -2.80 28.63 -4.84
C VAL A 148 -4.21 28.11 -4.67
N LEU A 149 -4.98 28.77 -3.81
CA LEU A 149 -6.41 28.50 -3.64
C LEU A 149 -7.20 29.42 -4.56
N ARG A 150 -8.12 28.85 -5.34
CA ARG A 150 -9.15 29.59 -6.08
C ARG A 150 -10.54 29.08 -5.69
N ALA A 151 -11.51 29.98 -5.59
CA ALA A 151 -12.88 29.65 -5.24
C ALA A 151 -13.86 30.48 -6.06
N SER A 152 -15.04 29.93 -6.36
CA SER A 152 -16.12 30.68 -6.99
C SER A 152 -16.93 31.54 -5.99
N VAL A 153 -16.52 31.54 -4.73
CA VAL A 153 -17.12 32.31 -3.63
C VAL A 153 -16.08 33.22 -2.97
N PRO A 154 -16.48 34.32 -2.31
CA PRO A 154 -15.54 35.20 -1.62
C PRO A 154 -14.79 34.49 -0.49
N LEU A 155 -13.50 34.81 -0.35
CA LEU A 155 -12.61 34.30 0.67
C LEU A 155 -12.06 35.43 1.52
N HIS A 156 -11.89 35.18 2.84
CA HIS A 156 -11.23 36.11 3.74
C HIS A 156 -10.30 35.40 4.74
N GLY A 157 -9.35 36.14 5.28
CA GLY A 157 -8.44 35.63 6.30
C GLY A 157 -9.03 35.81 7.70
N GLU A 158 -8.90 34.78 8.54
CA GLU A 158 -9.31 34.79 9.95
C GLU A 158 -8.32 33.95 10.77
N ASN A 159 -7.59 34.56 11.72
CA ASN A 159 -6.71 33.83 12.65
C ASN A 159 -5.74 32.83 11.97
N PHE A 160 -5.00 33.29 10.97
CA PHE A 160 -4.10 32.45 10.14
C PHE A 160 -4.79 31.29 9.40
N LYS A 161 -6.07 31.44 9.10
CA LYS A 161 -6.89 30.53 8.30
C LYS A 161 -7.49 31.31 7.14
N THR A 162 -7.84 30.61 6.07
CA THR A 162 -8.69 31.14 5.00
C THR A 162 -10.08 30.56 5.18
N VAL A 163 -11.08 31.41 5.23
CA VAL A 163 -12.48 31.03 5.44
C VAL A 163 -13.39 31.59 4.35
N GLY A 164 -14.47 30.88 4.10
CA GLY A 164 -15.56 31.30 3.21
C GLY A 164 -16.88 30.78 3.76
N ASP A 165 -17.84 31.70 3.93
CA ASP A 165 -19.22 31.36 4.25
C ASP A 165 -20.06 31.56 3.01
N PHE A 166 -20.82 30.53 2.61
CA PHE A 166 -21.59 30.55 1.37
C PHE A 166 -22.80 29.61 1.44
N THR A 167 -23.76 29.84 0.55
CA THR A 167 -24.96 29.00 0.41
C THR A 167 -24.91 28.31 -0.96
N VAL A 168 -25.40 27.07 -1.03
CA VAL A 168 -25.56 26.33 -2.30
C VAL A 168 -27.03 25.98 -2.46
N ALA A 169 -27.68 26.60 -3.46
CA ALA A 169 -29.07 26.33 -3.80
C ALA A 169 -29.20 25.23 -4.86
N ALA A 170 -30.38 24.66 -5.00
CA ALA A 170 -30.67 23.63 -6.02
C ALA A 170 -30.27 24.12 -7.42
N GLY A 171 -29.48 23.34 -8.14
CA GLY A 171 -28.94 23.66 -9.47
C GLY A 171 -27.69 24.55 -9.46
N GLU A 172 -27.32 25.12 -8.33
CA GLU A 172 -26.07 25.90 -8.23
C GLU A 172 -24.86 24.99 -8.08
N LYS A 173 -23.72 25.51 -8.53
CA LYS A 173 -22.40 24.87 -8.39
C LYS A 173 -21.42 25.85 -7.75
N VAL A 174 -20.67 25.35 -6.75
CA VAL A 174 -19.58 26.09 -6.11
C VAL A 174 -18.32 25.27 -6.26
N SER A 175 -17.26 25.87 -6.79
CA SER A 175 -16.00 25.17 -7.04
C SER A 175 -14.84 25.77 -6.26
N PHE A 176 -13.95 24.91 -5.84
CA PHE A 176 -12.67 25.25 -5.22
C PHE A 176 -11.55 24.44 -5.90
N SER A 177 -10.43 25.09 -6.13
CA SER A 177 -9.19 24.43 -6.56
C SER A 177 -8.03 24.87 -5.68
N LEU A 178 -7.28 23.91 -5.16
CA LEU A 178 -5.99 24.12 -4.52
C LEU A 178 -4.93 23.51 -5.43
N SER A 179 -4.00 24.33 -5.91
CA SER A 179 -2.97 23.95 -6.89
C SER A 179 -1.59 24.15 -6.28
N TYR A 180 -0.68 23.20 -6.50
CA TYR A 180 0.71 23.26 -6.05
C TYR A 180 1.66 23.62 -7.20
N ALA A 181 2.64 24.47 -6.90
CA ALA A 181 3.81 24.73 -7.73
C ALA A 181 5.03 25.05 -6.85
N LEU A 182 6.22 25.10 -7.42
CA LEU A 182 7.38 25.65 -6.72
C LEU A 182 7.26 27.18 -6.58
N SER A 183 7.76 27.73 -5.49
CA SER A 183 7.61 29.16 -5.19
C SER A 183 8.37 30.09 -6.15
N ASN A 184 9.32 29.53 -6.90
CA ASN A 184 10.09 30.22 -7.95
C ASN A 184 9.50 30.03 -9.36
N GLU A 185 8.39 29.33 -9.48
CA GLU A 185 7.64 29.17 -10.74
C GLU A 185 6.51 30.17 -10.81
N ASP A 186 5.92 30.29 -12.00
CA ASP A 186 4.75 31.13 -12.22
C ASP A 186 3.53 30.57 -11.45
N VAL A 187 2.62 31.47 -11.09
CA VAL A 187 1.35 31.09 -10.45
C VAL A 187 0.57 30.18 -11.39
N PRO A 188 0.18 28.96 -10.96
CA PRO A 188 -0.61 28.06 -11.80
C PRO A 188 -1.86 28.73 -12.34
N GLU A 189 -2.17 28.51 -13.61
CA GLU A 189 -3.36 29.03 -14.26
C GLU A 189 -4.65 28.49 -13.60
N PRO A 190 -5.77 29.23 -13.69
CA PRO A 190 -7.07 28.74 -13.27
C PRO A 190 -7.47 27.48 -14.00
N VAL A 191 -8.07 26.52 -13.28
CA VAL A 191 -8.53 25.26 -13.84
C VAL A 191 -10.05 25.18 -13.93
N ASP A 192 -10.58 24.65 -15.03
CA ASP A 192 -12.00 24.30 -15.15
C ASP A 192 -12.27 22.97 -14.41
N ALA A 193 -12.86 23.10 -13.20
CA ALA A 193 -13.14 21.94 -12.36
C ALA A 193 -14.06 20.90 -13.02
N GLU A 194 -15.03 21.35 -13.84
CA GLU A 194 -15.95 20.41 -14.52
C GLU A 194 -15.28 19.69 -15.68
N ALA A 195 -14.41 20.37 -16.44
CA ALA A 195 -13.62 19.73 -17.48
C ALA A 195 -12.65 18.70 -16.88
N HIS A 196 -11.95 19.07 -15.79
CA HIS A 196 -11.08 18.15 -15.07
C HIS A 196 -11.85 16.96 -14.47
N LEU A 197 -13.07 17.17 -13.94
CA LEU A 197 -13.93 16.09 -13.45
C LEU A 197 -14.24 15.07 -14.55
N ARG A 198 -14.71 15.55 -15.72
CA ARG A 198 -15.01 14.68 -16.88
C ARG A 198 -13.77 13.90 -17.35
N ASN A 199 -12.62 14.56 -17.43
CA ASN A 199 -11.37 13.93 -17.87
C ASN A 199 -10.88 12.89 -16.85
N THR A 200 -10.96 13.19 -15.54
CA THR A 200 -10.61 12.28 -14.45
C THR A 200 -11.52 11.05 -14.46
N GLU A 201 -12.82 11.22 -14.64
CA GLU A 201 -13.77 10.11 -14.74
C GLU A 201 -13.46 9.21 -15.96
N LYS A 202 -13.22 9.83 -17.12
CA LYS A 202 -12.81 9.10 -18.34
C LYS A 202 -11.50 8.34 -18.16
N PHE A 203 -10.52 8.94 -17.49
CA PHE A 203 -9.25 8.27 -17.19
C PHE A 203 -9.48 7.02 -16.37
N TRP A 204 -10.16 7.14 -15.22
CA TRP A 204 -10.36 6.01 -14.30
C TRP A 204 -11.23 4.92 -14.90
N THR A 205 -12.33 5.25 -15.56
CA THR A 205 -13.23 4.27 -16.19
C THR A 205 -12.54 3.52 -17.34
N LYS A 206 -11.74 4.22 -18.16
CA LYS A 206 -10.92 3.59 -19.20
C LYS A 206 -9.88 2.66 -18.59
N TRP A 207 -9.20 3.09 -17.51
CA TRP A 207 -8.16 2.31 -16.87
C TRP A 207 -8.74 1.07 -16.18
N SER A 208 -9.73 1.23 -15.31
CA SER A 208 -10.35 0.13 -14.55
C SER A 208 -11.08 -0.88 -15.45
N GLY A 209 -11.63 -0.42 -16.59
CA GLY A 209 -12.30 -1.27 -17.57
C GLY A 209 -11.36 -2.27 -18.28
N ARG A 210 -10.04 -2.19 -18.07
CA ARG A 210 -9.07 -3.18 -18.58
C ARG A 210 -8.97 -4.44 -17.72
N ASN A 211 -9.58 -4.44 -16.52
CA ASN A 211 -9.50 -5.57 -15.60
C ASN A 211 -9.96 -6.87 -16.25
N LYS A 212 -9.12 -7.91 -16.15
CA LYS A 212 -9.37 -9.25 -16.68
C LYS A 212 -9.75 -10.27 -15.60
N ILE A 213 -9.66 -9.91 -14.33
CA ILE A 213 -10.09 -10.79 -13.24
C ILE A 213 -11.62 -10.78 -13.23
N SER A 214 -12.23 -11.93 -13.42
CA SER A 214 -13.67 -12.12 -13.28
C SER A 214 -13.94 -13.06 -12.12
N CYS A 215 -14.60 -12.56 -11.08
CA CYS A 215 -14.84 -13.31 -9.86
C CYS A 215 -16.12 -12.80 -9.16
N PRO A 216 -16.67 -13.56 -8.20
CA PRO A 216 -17.83 -13.10 -7.42
C PRO A 216 -17.60 -11.79 -6.62
N TRP A 217 -16.36 -11.34 -6.52
CA TRP A 217 -15.94 -10.16 -5.75
C TRP A 217 -15.35 -9.04 -6.62
N ASP A 218 -15.82 -8.92 -7.85
CA ASP A 218 -15.30 -7.97 -8.85
C ASP A 218 -15.22 -6.53 -8.30
N GLU A 219 -16.23 -6.07 -7.55
CA GLU A 219 -16.23 -4.73 -6.94
C GLU A 219 -15.02 -4.53 -6.02
N ALA A 220 -14.74 -5.52 -5.16
CA ALA A 220 -13.62 -5.46 -4.22
C ALA A 220 -12.26 -5.49 -4.94
N VAL A 221 -12.15 -6.31 -5.99
CA VAL A 221 -10.95 -6.41 -6.83
C VAL A 221 -10.71 -5.10 -7.58
N VAL A 222 -11.72 -4.56 -8.26
CA VAL A 222 -11.60 -3.29 -9.00
C VAL A 222 -11.25 -2.14 -8.05
N ARG A 223 -11.88 -2.05 -6.88
CA ARG A 223 -11.55 -1.05 -5.86
C ARG A 223 -10.10 -1.17 -5.40
N SER A 224 -9.63 -2.39 -5.15
CA SER A 224 -8.25 -2.66 -4.75
C SER A 224 -7.25 -2.30 -5.86
N LEU A 225 -7.53 -2.65 -7.12
CA LEU A 225 -6.70 -2.27 -8.26
C LEU A 225 -6.61 -0.74 -8.43
N ILE A 226 -7.73 -0.01 -8.31
CA ILE A 226 -7.75 1.47 -8.35
C ILE A 226 -6.91 2.04 -7.21
N THR A 227 -7.01 1.47 -6.00
CA THR A 227 -6.21 1.88 -4.85
C THR A 227 -4.71 1.70 -5.12
N LEU A 228 -4.29 0.54 -5.64
CA LEU A 228 -2.89 0.28 -6.01
C LEU A 228 -2.40 1.22 -7.12
N LYS A 229 -3.22 1.48 -8.14
CA LYS A 229 -2.89 2.45 -9.19
C LYS A 229 -2.68 3.85 -8.60
N ALA A 230 -3.54 4.26 -7.66
CA ALA A 230 -3.42 5.55 -6.99
C ALA A 230 -2.18 5.65 -6.09
N LEU A 231 -1.69 4.54 -5.54
CA LEU A 231 -0.45 4.46 -4.75
C LEU A 231 0.82 4.33 -5.61
N THR A 232 0.67 4.21 -6.93
CA THR A 232 1.80 4.13 -7.86
C THR A 232 2.23 5.52 -8.31
N PHE A 233 3.51 5.83 -8.12
CA PHE A 233 4.11 7.07 -8.60
C PHE A 233 4.33 7.00 -10.11
N ALA A 234 3.47 7.65 -10.88
CA ALA A 234 3.42 7.53 -12.33
C ALA A 234 4.76 7.78 -13.05
N PRO A 235 5.61 8.76 -12.63
CA PRO A 235 6.87 9.02 -13.33
C PRO A 235 7.88 7.87 -13.28
N THR A 236 7.82 6.97 -12.28
CA THR A 236 8.83 5.93 -12.11
C THR A 236 8.28 4.51 -12.08
N GLY A 237 7.00 4.35 -11.77
CA GLY A 237 6.36 3.06 -11.54
C GLY A 237 6.52 2.53 -10.10
N GLY A 238 7.22 3.23 -9.20
CA GLY A 238 7.34 2.85 -7.80
C GLY A 238 6.00 2.95 -7.08
N MET A 239 5.66 1.95 -6.26
CA MET A 239 4.43 1.90 -5.48
C MET A 239 4.76 2.06 -4.00
N VAL A 240 4.17 3.09 -3.36
CA VAL A 240 4.32 3.27 -1.91
C VAL A 240 3.48 2.25 -1.15
N ALA A 241 3.98 1.79 0.00
CA ALA A 241 3.24 0.86 0.86
C ALA A 241 1.96 1.48 1.42
N ALA A 242 1.98 2.80 1.72
CA ALA A 242 0.80 3.60 2.04
C ALA A 242 1.11 5.08 1.78
N PRO A 243 0.10 5.96 1.60
CA PRO A 243 0.31 7.40 1.41
C PRO A 243 0.53 8.13 2.74
N THR A 244 0.50 7.41 3.87
CA THR A 244 0.56 7.95 5.24
C THR A 244 1.83 7.54 5.96
N THR A 245 2.13 8.26 7.03
CA THR A 245 3.10 7.89 8.03
C THR A 245 2.45 7.83 9.41
N SER A 246 3.02 7.03 10.29
CA SER A 246 2.81 7.06 11.74
C SER A 246 1.37 6.89 12.22
N LEU A 247 0.50 6.32 11.40
CA LEU A 247 -0.75 5.77 11.91
C LEU A 247 -0.44 4.50 12.71
N PRO A 248 -0.94 4.38 13.96
CA PRO A 248 -0.45 3.36 14.90
C PRO A 248 -0.96 1.97 14.60
N GLU A 249 -0.10 0.97 14.76
CA GLU A 249 -0.47 -0.45 14.81
C GLU A 249 -1.26 -0.80 16.09
N CYS A 250 -1.06 0.01 17.14
CA CYS A 250 -1.81 -0.05 18.40
C CYS A 250 -2.09 1.38 18.86
N ILE A 251 -3.36 1.73 19.06
CA ILE A 251 -3.75 3.07 19.50
C ILE A 251 -3.14 3.38 20.86
N GLY A 252 -2.45 4.53 20.96
CA GLY A 252 -1.67 4.95 22.12
C GLY A 252 -0.29 4.29 22.21
N GLY A 253 0.07 3.43 21.25
CA GLY A 253 1.35 2.69 21.19
C GLY A 253 2.46 3.42 20.46
N ALA A 254 3.63 2.76 20.40
CA ALA A 254 4.86 3.29 19.81
C ALA A 254 5.22 2.69 18.44
N ARG A 255 4.43 1.76 17.93
CA ARG A 255 4.62 1.11 16.63
C ARG A 255 3.98 1.96 15.54
N ASN A 256 4.67 3.05 15.17
CA ASN A 256 4.20 4.10 14.26
C ASN A 256 5.29 4.36 13.23
N TRP A 257 5.08 3.91 11.95
CA TRP A 257 6.12 3.87 10.93
C TRP A 257 5.76 4.67 9.71
N ASP A 258 6.78 5.14 8.97
CA ASP A 258 6.58 5.83 7.69
C ASP A 258 6.52 4.81 6.55
N TYR A 259 5.38 4.75 5.87
CA TYR A 259 5.10 3.80 4.78
C TYR A 259 5.03 4.46 3.40
N ARG A 260 5.48 5.70 3.28
CA ARG A 260 5.48 6.43 2.01
C ARG A 260 6.66 6.05 1.09
N PHE A 261 7.19 4.84 1.27
CA PHE A 261 8.32 4.26 0.53
C PHE A 261 7.90 2.96 -0.18
N CYS A 262 8.78 2.46 -1.04
CA CYS A 262 8.56 1.27 -1.85
C CYS A 262 9.39 0.10 -1.28
N TRP A 263 8.75 -0.99 -0.85
CA TRP A 263 9.39 -2.19 -0.32
C TRP A 263 9.67 -3.21 -1.42
N LEU A 264 10.86 -3.84 -1.36
CA LEU A 264 11.20 -4.96 -2.25
C LEU A 264 10.41 -6.23 -1.91
N ARG A 265 10.03 -6.44 -0.65
CA ARG A 265 9.18 -7.54 -0.17
C ARG A 265 7.87 -7.68 -0.96
N ASP A 266 7.27 -6.56 -1.34
CA ASP A 266 5.95 -6.55 -1.97
C ASP A 266 6.02 -6.82 -3.49
N ALA A 267 7.24 -7.01 -4.03
CA ALA A 267 7.49 -7.00 -5.48
C ALA A 267 6.76 -8.10 -6.25
N THR A 268 6.86 -9.35 -5.79
CA THR A 268 6.21 -10.48 -6.47
C THR A 268 4.70 -10.35 -6.46
N LEU A 269 4.12 -10.03 -5.30
CA LEU A 269 2.66 -9.90 -5.16
C LEU A 269 2.12 -8.75 -6.01
N THR A 270 2.86 -7.64 -6.12
CA THR A 270 2.52 -6.51 -6.99
C THR A 270 2.46 -6.94 -8.46
N LEU A 271 3.51 -7.62 -8.94
CA LEU A 271 3.56 -8.11 -10.32
C LEU A 271 2.42 -9.08 -10.62
N LEU A 272 2.18 -10.05 -9.73
CA LEU A 272 1.10 -11.03 -9.91
C LEU A 272 -0.27 -10.35 -9.95
N ALA A 273 -0.57 -9.42 -9.03
CA ALA A 273 -1.83 -8.70 -9.00
C ALA A 273 -2.06 -7.89 -10.30
N LEU A 274 -1.03 -7.17 -10.76
CA LEU A 274 -1.12 -6.36 -11.98
C LEU A 274 -1.25 -7.24 -13.24
N MET A 275 -0.46 -8.30 -13.38
CA MET A 275 -0.50 -9.19 -14.55
C MET A 275 -1.83 -9.97 -14.60
N ASN A 276 -2.30 -10.51 -13.47
CA ASN A 276 -3.58 -11.19 -13.38
C ASN A 276 -4.74 -10.25 -13.76
N GLY A 277 -4.66 -8.98 -13.35
CA GLY A 277 -5.59 -7.93 -13.75
C GLY A 277 -5.48 -7.47 -15.19
N GLY A 278 -4.46 -7.92 -15.94
CA GLY A 278 -4.21 -7.49 -17.32
C GLY A 278 -3.48 -6.15 -17.46
N TYR A 279 -2.91 -5.62 -16.38
CA TYR A 279 -2.20 -4.32 -16.34
C TYR A 279 -0.71 -4.49 -16.61
N TYR A 280 -0.37 -4.99 -17.79
CA TYR A 280 1.01 -5.32 -18.17
C TYR A 280 1.92 -4.09 -18.31
N GLU A 281 1.38 -2.92 -18.66
CA GLU A 281 2.13 -1.67 -18.72
C GLU A 281 2.62 -1.27 -17.31
N GLU A 282 1.71 -1.30 -16.34
CA GLU A 282 2.01 -1.02 -14.94
C GLU A 282 2.97 -2.05 -14.35
N ALA A 283 2.80 -3.33 -14.66
CA ALA A 283 3.70 -4.39 -14.25
C ALA A 283 5.12 -4.19 -14.83
N ALA A 284 5.24 -3.77 -16.09
CA ALA A 284 6.52 -3.45 -16.71
C ALA A 284 7.18 -2.24 -16.05
N MET A 285 6.42 -1.18 -15.78
CA MET A 285 6.93 0.01 -15.09
C MET A 285 7.45 -0.33 -13.68
N TRP A 286 6.72 -1.16 -12.94
CA TRP A 286 7.11 -1.64 -11.61
C TRP A 286 8.38 -2.49 -11.68
N ARG A 287 8.47 -3.45 -12.61
CA ARG A 287 9.68 -4.26 -12.84
C ARG A 287 10.88 -3.37 -13.16
N ASP A 288 10.72 -2.38 -14.02
CA ASP A 288 11.80 -1.49 -14.43
C ASP A 288 12.22 -0.58 -13.26
N TRP A 289 11.28 -0.14 -12.44
CA TRP A 289 11.57 0.56 -11.19
C TRP A 289 12.38 -0.34 -10.24
N LEU A 290 11.96 -1.60 -10.04
CA LEU A 290 12.63 -2.57 -9.19
C LEU A 290 14.09 -2.80 -9.62
N LEU A 291 14.32 -2.99 -10.92
CA LEU A 291 15.67 -3.16 -11.47
C LEU A 291 16.55 -1.92 -11.23
N ARG A 292 15.99 -0.71 -11.41
CA ARG A 292 16.74 0.54 -11.14
C ARG A 292 17.05 0.73 -9.65
N ALA A 293 16.10 0.48 -8.78
CA ALA A 293 16.26 0.62 -7.34
C ALA A 293 17.30 -0.37 -6.78
N ALA A 294 17.24 -1.61 -7.25
CA ALA A 294 18.15 -2.68 -6.84
C ALA A 294 19.52 -2.62 -7.53
N ALA A 295 19.68 -1.85 -8.62
CA ALA A 295 20.95 -1.73 -9.33
C ALA A 295 22.07 -1.14 -8.45
N GLY A 296 23.28 -1.69 -8.58
CA GLY A 296 24.46 -1.28 -7.85
C GLY A 296 25.12 -2.45 -7.13
N SER A 297 25.93 -2.16 -6.11
CA SER A 297 26.60 -3.21 -5.33
C SER A 297 25.56 -4.02 -4.53
N PRO A 298 25.54 -5.36 -4.65
CA PRO A 298 24.63 -6.20 -3.88
C PRO A 298 24.76 -6.06 -2.35
N ARG A 299 25.93 -5.63 -1.88
CA ARG A 299 26.17 -5.35 -0.45
C ARG A 299 25.42 -4.12 0.06
N GLN A 300 24.94 -3.28 -0.84
CA GLN A 300 24.25 -2.04 -0.53
C GLN A 300 22.76 -2.10 -0.90
N ILE A 301 22.25 -3.29 -1.22
CA ILE A 301 20.82 -3.45 -1.45
C ILE A 301 20.07 -3.11 -0.15
N GLN A 302 18.99 -2.35 -0.29
CA GLN A 302 18.12 -1.98 0.82
C GLN A 302 16.80 -2.72 0.71
N ILE A 303 16.09 -2.85 1.81
CA ILE A 303 14.78 -3.48 1.85
C ILE A 303 13.69 -2.59 1.27
N MET A 304 13.92 -1.27 1.30
CA MET A 304 13.01 -0.26 0.79
C MET A 304 13.77 0.93 0.20
N TYR A 305 13.09 1.66 -0.66
CA TYR A 305 13.61 2.84 -1.36
C TYR A 305 12.55 3.93 -1.43
N GLY A 306 12.98 5.18 -1.65
CA GLY A 306 12.09 6.26 -2.06
C GLY A 306 11.45 5.97 -3.41
N ILE A 307 10.40 6.68 -3.76
CA ILE A 307 9.60 6.47 -4.98
C ILE A 307 10.37 6.63 -6.30
N ARG A 308 11.52 7.29 -6.30
CA ARG A 308 12.43 7.40 -7.45
C ARG A 308 13.62 6.45 -7.37
N GLY A 309 13.75 5.68 -6.25
CA GLY A 309 14.90 4.84 -5.94
C GLY A 309 15.89 5.53 -4.98
N GLU A 310 15.47 6.58 -4.26
CA GLU A 310 16.29 7.24 -3.25
C GLU A 310 16.65 6.25 -2.14
N ARG A 311 17.92 6.26 -1.73
CA ARG A 311 18.48 5.35 -0.72
C ARG A 311 18.51 5.95 0.69
N ARG A 312 18.49 7.27 0.81
CA ARG A 312 18.56 7.95 2.09
C ARG A 312 17.16 8.17 2.66
N LEU A 313 16.76 7.31 3.59
CA LEU A 313 15.45 7.32 4.24
C LEU A 313 15.62 7.56 5.75
N THR A 314 16.44 8.53 6.11
CA THR A 314 16.80 8.81 7.51
C THR A 314 15.57 9.02 8.37
N GLU A 315 15.41 8.17 9.39
CA GLU A 315 14.31 8.28 10.36
C GLU A 315 14.59 9.40 11.36
N TRP A 316 13.58 10.21 11.63
CA TRP A 316 13.57 11.21 12.70
C TRP A 316 12.18 11.35 13.29
N GLU A 317 12.10 11.85 14.52
CA GLU A 317 10.83 12.03 15.23
C GLU A 317 10.36 13.48 15.13
N VAL A 318 9.04 13.69 14.98
CA VAL A 318 8.39 14.99 14.87
C VAL A 318 7.81 15.37 16.23
N PRO A 319 8.53 16.17 17.08
CA PRO A 319 8.16 16.35 18.47
C PRO A 319 6.92 17.24 18.68
N TRP A 320 6.54 18.05 17.68
CA TRP A 320 5.35 18.94 17.78
C TRP A 320 4.04 18.26 17.37
N LEU A 321 4.07 17.07 16.77
CA LEU A 321 2.87 16.31 16.48
C LEU A 321 2.57 15.32 17.61
N PRO A 322 1.35 15.36 18.18
CA PRO A 322 0.95 14.46 19.27
C PRO A 322 0.71 13.01 18.81
N GLY A 323 0.70 12.75 17.51
CA GLY A 323 0.33 11.48 16.92
C GLY A 323 -1.16 11.20 16.91
N TYR A 324 -1.58 10.25 16.06
CA TYR A 324 -2.97 9.84 15.96
C TYR A 324 -3.48 9.28 17.29
N GLU A 325 -4.55 9.89 17.85
CA GLU A 325 -5.07 9.55 19.17
C GLU A 325 -3.97 9.42 20.24
N LYS A 326 -2.98 10.35 20.21
CA LYS A 326 -1.81 10.40 21.11
C LYS A 326 -0.85 9.23 20.99
N SER A 327 -0.80 8.57 19.86
CA SER A 327 0.16 7.50 19.54
C SER A 327 1.50 8.11 19.13
N GLN A 328 2.49 8.00 19.98
CA GLN A 328 3.83 8.59 19.79
C GLN A 328 4.91 7.51 19.74
N PRO A 329 6.05 7.83 19.11
CA PRO A 329 6.39 9.04 18.37
C PRO A 329 5.76 9.09 16.97
N VAL A 330 5.65 10.29 16.39
CA VAL A 330 5.43 10.47 14.95
C VAL A 330 6.79 10.42 14.27
N ARG A 331 6.97 9.50 13.32
CA ARG A 331 8.24 9.27 12.60
C ARG A 331 8.15 9.65 11.14
N ILE A 332 9.21 10.21 10.63
CA ILE A 332 9.45 10.50 9.22
C ILE A 332 10.72 9.79 8.80
N GLY A 333 10.72 9.18 7.62
CA GLY A 333 11.79 8.25 7.27
C GLY A 333 11.59 6.88 7.95
N ASN A 334 12.45 5.92 7.64
CA ASN A 334 12.35 4.58 8.22
C ASN A 334 13.74 3.95 8.39
N ALA A 335 14.17 3.76 9.63
CA ALA A 335 15.50 3.24 9.97
C ALA A 335 15.72 1.79 9.53
N ALA A 336 14.65 1.04 9.25
CA ALA A 336 14.76 -0.32 8.71
C ALA A 336 15.43 -0.38 7.33
N HIS A 337 15.54 0.77 6.61
CA HIS A 337 16.26 0.81 5.32
C HIS A 337 17.72 0.35 5.40
N ASN A 338 18.34 0.36 6.58
CA ASN A 338 19.72 -0.09 6.80
C ASN A 338 19.84 -1.56 7.26
N GLN A 339 18.72 -2.28 7.43
CA GLN A 339 18.72 -3.67 7.88
C GLN A 339 19.18 -4.63 6.79
N LEU A 340 19.82 -5.73 7.20
CA LEU A 340 20.02 -6.89 6.33
C LEU A 340 18.78 -7.77 6.37
N GLN A 341 18.20 -8.04 5.22
CA GLN A 341 17.12 -9.02 5.06
C GLN A 341 17.44 -9.95 3.90
N LEU A 342 17.55 -11.24 4.17
CA LEU A 342 17.88 -12.23 3.14
C LEU A 342 16.70 -12.57 2.23
N ASP A 343 15.47 -12.35 2.72
CA ASP A 343 14.24 -12.60 1.95
C ASP A 343 14.14 -11.74 0.69
N ILE A 344 14.68 -10.49 0.71
CA ILE A 344 14.61 -9.59 -0.45
C ILE A 344 15.26 -10.17 -1.71
N PHE A 345 16.32 -10.97 -1.58
CA PHE A 345 16.93 -11.63 -2.74
C PHE A 345 15.95 -12.62 -3.38
N GLY A 346 15.23 -13.38 -2.57
CA GLY A 346 14.18 -14.28 -3.03
C GLY A 346 13.02 -13.53 -3.67
N GLU A 347 12.55 -12.44 -3.06
CA GLU A 347 11.45 -11.64 -3.59
C GLU A 347 11.82 -11.02 -4.95
N VAL A 348 12.98 -10.42 -5.09
CA VAL A 348 13.43 -9.85 -6.37
C VAL A 348 13.59 -10.92 -7.43
N MET A 349 14.21 -12.06 -7.09
CA MET A 349 14.41 -13.16 -8.04
C MET A 349 13.08 -13.80 -8.48
N ASP A 350 12.13 -13.98 -7.56
CA ASP A 350 10.80 -14.50 -7.87
C ASP A 350 10.01 -13.50 -8.73
N ALA A 351 10.00 -12.21 -8.36
CA ALA A 351 9.35 -11.17 -9.12
C ALA A 351 9.84 -11.12 -10.58
N LEU A 352 11.16 -11.17 -10.81
CA LEU A 352 11.74 -11.14 -12.14
C LEU A 352 11.52 -12.45 -12.91
N HIS A 353 11.46 -13.60 -12.23
CA HIS A 353 11.06 -14.87 -12.83
C HIS A 353 9.60 -14.84 -13.28
N GLN A 354 8.68 -14.39 -12.41
CA GLN A 354 7.25 -14.25 -12.76
C GLN A 354 7.02 -13.24 -13.89
N ALA A 355 7.78 -12.14 -13.92
CA ALA A 355 7.75 -11.18 -15.01
C ALA A 355 8.09 -11.85 -16.37
N ARG A 356 9.14 -12.68 -16.43
CA ARG A 356 9.50 -13.46 -17.63
C ARG A 356 8.39 -14.44 -18.01
N LYS A 357 7.91 -15.22 -17.03
CA LYS A 357 6.83 -16.19 -17.21
C LYS A 357 5.54 -15.52 -17.73
N GLY A 358 5.26 -14.31 -17.29
CA GLY A 358 4.14 -13.47 -17.74
C GLY A 358 4.38 -12.77 -19.08
N GLY A 359 5.52 -12.96 -19.74
CA GLY A 359 5.79 -12.40 -21.07
C GLY A 359 6.27 -10.94 -21.07
N LEU A 360 6.70 -10.38 -19.92
CA LEU A 360 7.25 -9.03 -19.86
C LEU A 360 8.66 -8.89 -20.46
N GLY A 361 9.16 -9.95 -21.11
CA GLY A 361 10.44 -9.98 -21.80
C GLY A 361 11.65 -10.15 -20.87
N THR A 362 12.79 -10.48 -21.48
CA THR A 362 14.09 -10.56 -20.81
C THR A 362 14.87 -9.28 -21.06
N ASN A 363 15.50 -8.74 -20.02
CA ASN A 363 16.46 -7.66 -20.13
C ASN A 363 17.84 -8.25 -19.77
N GLU A 364 18.81 -8.27 -20.69
CA GLU A 364 20.15 -8.83 -20.45
C GLU A 364 20.83 -8.16 -19.24
N SER A 365 20.83 -6.85 -19.16
CA SER A 365 21.38 -6.13 -18.01
C SER A 365 20.67 -6.46 -16.70
N GLY A 366 19.36 -6.73 -16.73
CA GLY A 366 18.59 -7.20 -15.58
C GLY A 366 19.00 -8.61 -15.14
N TRP A 367 19.43 -9.47 -16.06
CA TRP A 367 19.96 -10.80 -15.72
C TRP A 367 21.35 -10.73 -15.07
N ASP A 368 22.22 -9.83 -15.53
CA ASP A 368 23.52 -9.62 -14.91
C ASP A 368 23.40 -9.14 -13.46
N VAL A 369 22.49 -8.21 -13.18
CA VAL A 369 22.18 -7.79 -11.79
C VAL A 369 21.74 -8.99 -10.94
N GLN A 370 20.87 -9.86 -11.47
CA GLN A 370 20.42 -11.07 -10.76
C GLN A 370 21.57 -12.02 -10.45
N ARG A 371 22.49 -12.22 -11.39
CA ARG A 371 23.68 -13.06 -11.15
C ARG A 371 24.57 -12.49 -10.06
N GLU A 372 24.78 -11.17 -10.03
CA GLU A 372 25.55 -10.51 -8.95
C GLU A 372 24.87 -10.69 -7.58
N PHE A 373 23.53 -10.64 -7.53
CA PHE A 373 22.79 -10.94 -6.29
C PHE A 373 23.05 -12.35 -5.80
N LEU A 374 23.05 -13.34 -6.69
CA LEU A 374 23.32 -14.75 -6.34
C LEU A 374 24.76 -14.95 -5.87
N ILE A 375 25.75 -14.32 -6.51
CA ILE A 375 27.16 -14.34 -6.08
C ILE A 375 27.32 -13.74 -4.68
N HIS A 376 26.55 -12.70 -4.36
CA HIS A 376 26.56 -12.13 -3.03
C HIS A 376 25.84 -13.01 -2.02
N LEU A 377 24.61 -13.46 -2.35
CA LEU A 377 23.79 -14.32 -1.51
C LEU A 377 24.51 -15.63 -1.13
N GLU A 378 25.26 -16.23 -2.04
CA GLU A 378 26.11 -17.40 -1.79
C GLU A 378 27.03 -17.20 -0.59
N LYS A 379 27.52 -15.97 -0.37
CA LYS A 379 28.45 -15.63 0.72
C LYS A 379 27.77 -15.34 2.05
N ILE A 380 26.51 -14.89 2.00
CA ILE A 380 25.83 -14.35 3.18
C ILE A 380 24.58 -15.12 3.60
N TRP A 381 24.11 -16.12 2.84
CA TRP A 381 22.88 -16.83 3.19
C TRP A 381 22.93 -17.51 4.57
N THR A 382 24.13 -17.82 5.07
CA THR A 382 24.34 -18.39 6.41
C THR A 382 24.27 -17.36 7.54
N GLU A 383 24.35 -16.06 7.25
CA GLU A 383 24.31 -14.99 8.25
C GLU A 383 22.92 -14.83 8.84
N PRO A 384 22.79 -14.37 10.08
CA PRO A 384 21.51 -13.95 10.64
C PRO A 384 21.07 -12.63 10.01
N ASP A 385 19.76 -12.36 10.04
CA ASP A 385 19.15 -11.15 9.46
C ASP A 385 18.03 -10.61 10.37
N GLU A 386 17.39 -9.49 9.99
CA GLU A 386 16.29 -8.91 10.75
C GLU A 386 14.90 -9.45 10.34
N GLY A 387 14.85 -10.27 9.29
CA GLY A 387 13.64 -10.94 8.79
C GLY A 387 12.59 -10.03 8.20
N ILE A 388 11.56 -10.63 7.61
CA ILE A 388 10.48 -9.96 6.87
C ILE A 388 9.76 -8.84 7.65
N TRP A 389 9.74 -8.93 8.98
CA TRP A 389 9.03 -7.99 9.85
C TRP A 389 9.90 -6.87 10.42
N GLU A 390 11.15 -6.73 9.94
CA GLU A 390 12.01 -5.59 10.27
C GLU A 390 12.25 -5.45 11.78
N VAL A 391 12.50 -6.60 12.47
CA VAL A 391 12.63 -6.61 13.93
C VAL A 391 13.74 -5.66 14.41
N ARG A 392 13.52 -5.02 15.55
CA ARG A 392 14.46 -4.10 16.20
C ARG A 392 15.24 -4.78 17.35
N GLY A 393 14.96 -6.06 17.62
CA GLY A 393 15.58 -6.88 18.68
C GLY A 393 16.92 -7.52 18.30
N GLY A 394 17.42 -7.26 17.10
CA GLY A 394 18.66 -7.80 16.55
C GLY A 394 18.45 -9.00 15.62
N PRO A 395 19.49 -9.33 14.82
CA PRO A 395 19.40 -10.34 13.77
C PRO A 395 19.29 -11.77 14.33
N GLN A 396 18.50 -12.60 13.62
CA GLN A 396 18.29 -14.01 13.92
C GLN A 396 18.35 -14.84 12.63
N HIS A 397 18.43 -16.16 12.75
CA HIS A 397 18.30 -17.07 11.60
C HIS A 397 16.82 -17.35 11.34
N PHE A 398 16.12 -16.40 10.72
CA PHE A 398 14.69 -16.58 10.42
C PHE A 398 14.48 -17.66 9.37
N THR A 399 13.58 -18.59 9.65
CA THR A 399 13.27 -19.72 8.78
C THR A 399 12.77 -19.26 7.42
N TYR A 400 11.88 -18.25 7.40
CA TYR A 400 11.37 -17.69 6.14
C TYR A 400 12.49 -17.03 5.32
N SER A 401 13.37 -16.24 5.93
CA SER A 401 14.50 -15.61 5.22
C SER A 401 15.41 -16.64 4.55
N LYS A 402 15.68 -17.77 5.23
CA LYS A 402 16.46 -18.86 4.62
C LYS A 402 15.71 -19.56 3.48
N ALA A 403 14.39 -19.78 3.64
CA ALA A 403 13.57 -20.33 2.56
C ALA A 403 13.55 -19.39 1.34
N MET A 404 13.56 -18.08 1.54
CA MET A 404 13.65 -17.10 0.46
C MET A 404 15.03 -17.07 -0.21
N ALA A 405 16.10 -17.31 0.54
CA ALA A 405 17.44 -17.53 -0.05
C ALA A 405 17.45 -18.79 -0.94
N TRP A 406 16.80 -19.87 -0.51
CA TRP A 406 16.55 -21.06 -1.35
C TRP A 406 15.78 -20.68 -2.64
N LEU A 407 14.71 -19.89 -2.49
CA LEU A 407 13.87 -19.45 -3.61
C LEU A 407 14.68 -18.70 -4.66
N ALA A 408 15.61 -17.83 -4.24
CA ALA A 408 16.46 -17.08 -5.16
C ALA A 408 17.22 -18.01 -6.12
N PHE A 409 17.86 -19.07 -5.60
CA PHE A 409 18.57 -20.06 -6.43
C PHE A 409 17.60 -20.90 -7.26
N ASP A 410 16.45 -21.31 -6.73
CA ASP A 410 15.43 -22.05 -7.47
C ASP A 410 14.93 -21.27 -8.69
N ARG A 411 14.59 -19.99 -8.50
CA ARG A 411 14.14 -19.12 -9.59
C ARG A 411 15.22 -18.82 -10.62
N ALA A 412 16.48 -18.72 -10.17
CA ALA A 412 17.63 -18.58 -11.08
C ALA A 412 17.80 -19.80 -11.98
N ILE A 413 17.74 -21.00 -11.39
CA ILE A 413 17.84 -22.25 -12.14
C ILE A 413 16.72 -22.34 -13.17
N LYS A 414 15.47 -22.17 -12.74
CA LYS A 414 14.29 -22.21 -13.61
C LYS A 414 14.35 -21.18 -14.74
N SER A 415 14.78 -19.93 -14.41
CA SER A 415 14.96 -18.90 -15.43
C SER A 415 16.05 -19.25 -16.43
N ALA A 416 17.20 -19.75 -15.97
CA ALA A 416 18.30 -20.11 -16.85
C ALA A 416 17.92 -21.28 -17.78
N GLU A 417 17.24 -22.31 -17.27
CA GLU A 417 16.79 -23.46 -18.05
C GLU A 417 15.67 -23.10 -19.04
N SER A 418 14.66 -22.34 -18.60
CA SER A 418 13.50 -22.03 -19.45
C SER A 418 13.79 -20.98 -20.53
N TYR A 419 14.72 -20.05 -20.27
CA TYR A 419 15.02 -18.94 -21.18
C TYR A 419 16.44 -18.94 -21.72
N ASN A 420 17.19 -20.08 -21.54
CA ASN A 420 18.57 -20.26 -22.01
C ASN A 420 19.51 -19.13 -21.56
N LEU A 421 19.41 -18.72 -20.28
CA LEU A 421 20.21 -17.65 -19.70
C LEU A 421 21.52 -18.21 -19.12
N PRO A 422 22.66 -17.49 -19.21
CA PRO A 422 23.96 -18.00 -18.75
C PRO A 422 24.04 -18.02 -17.23
N GLY A 423 24.59 -19.12 -16.65
CA GLY A 423 24.84 -19.23 -15.22
C GLY A 423 25.49 -20.55 -14.82
N PRO A 424 26.11 -20.61 -13.62
CA PRO A 424 26.74 -21.81 -13.09
C PRO A 424 25.70 -22.77 -12.47
N LEU A 425 24.85 -23.37 -13.30
CA LEU A 425 23.70 -24.19 -12.88
C LEU A 425 24.06 -25.29 -11.88
N ALA A 426 25.20 -25.97 -12.05
CA ALA A 426 25.63 -27.02 -11.14
C ALA A 426 25.81 -26.46 -9.71
N ARG A 427 26.47 -25.27 -9.59
CA ARG A 427 26.70 -24.62 -8.30
C ARG A 427 25.40 -24.12 -7.68
N TRP A 428 24.48 -23.54 -8.47
CA TRP A 428 23.19 -23.09 -7.97
C TRP A 428 22.31 -24.24 -7.46
N ARG A 429 22.34 -25.40 -8.16
CA ARG A 429 21.65 -26.62 -7.69
C ARG A 429 22.22 -27.15 -6.37
N GLU A 430 23.53 -27.14 -6.23
CA GLU A 430 24.20 -27.51 -4.97
C GLU A 430 23.77 -26.59 -3.82
N LEU A 431 23.83 -25.26 -4.00
CA LEU A 431 23.44 -24.28 -2.99
C LEU A 431 21.96 -24.41 -2.64
N ARG A 432 21.09 -24.55 -3.63
CA ARG A 432 19.65 -24.76 -3.41
C ARG A 432 19.41 -25.98 -2.51
N GLU A 433 20.09 -27.10 -2.75
CA GLU A 433 19.95 -28.31 -1.94
C GLU A 433 20.53 -28.14 -0.54
N GLN A 434 21.67 -27.47 -0.41
CA GLN A 434 22.27 -27.16 0.90
C GLN A 434 21.31 -26.32 1.75
N ILE A 435 20.76 -25.25 1.19
CA ILE A 435 19.83 -24.37 1.91
C ILE A 435 18.54 -25.12 2.26
N HIS A 436 17.99 -25.90 1.32
CA HIS A 436 16.78 -26.70 1.59
C HIS A 436 16.99 -27.67 2.77
N THR A 437 18.12 -28.36 2.77
CA THR A 437 18.49 -29.31 3.84
C THR A 437 18.64 -28.59 5.19
N ASP A 438 19.33 -27.43 5.21
CA ASP A 438 19.55 -26.64 6.42
C ASP A 438 18.22 -26.14 7.02
N VAL A 439 17.34 -25.60 6.19
CA VAL A 439 16.00 -25.14 6.62
C VAL A 439 15.17 -26.30 7.15
N CYS A 440 15.15 -27.44 6.46
CA CYS A 440 14.40 -28.61 6.89
C CYS A 440 14.92 -29.20 8.22
N GLN A 441 16.23 -29.13 8.48
CA GLN A 441 16.84 -29.65 9.70
C GLN A 441 16.73 -28.68 10.88
N ARG A 442 16.96 -27.39 10.66
CA ARG A 442 17.09 -26.40 11.73
C ARG A 442 15.84 -25.53 11.94
N GLY A 443 15.05 -25.32 10.89
CA GLY A 443 13.82 -24.54 10.95
C GLY A 443 12.60 -25.33 11.38
N PHE A 444 12.62 -26.68 11.24
CA PHE A 444 11.53 -27.57 11.61
C PHE A 444 11.72 -28.13 13.02
N ASN A 445 10.70 -28.03 13.85
CA ASN A 445 10.67 -28.61 15.18
C ASN A 445 9.84 -29.90 15.16
N ALA A 446 10.51 -31.08 15.22
CA ALA A 446 9.84 -32.37 15.14
C ALA A 446 8.88 -32.64 16.32
N ALA A 447 9.18 -32.12 17.52
CA ALA A 447 8.31 -32.31 18.69
C ALA A 447 7.00 -31.50 18.57
N ARG A 448 7.03 -30.37 17.84
CA ARG A 448 5.84 -29.55 17.56
C ARG A 448 5.16 -29.90 16.23
N GLY A 449 5.85 -30.64 15.37
CA GLY A 449 5.38 -30.97 14.03
C GLY A 449 5.26 -29.75 13.09
N SER A 450 5.98 -28.67 13.34
CA SER A 450 5.85 -27.41 12.61
C SER A 450 7.19 -26.72 12.37
N PHE A 451 7.28 -25.93 11.31
CA PHE A 451 8.35 -24.95 11.17
C PHE A 451 8.20 -23.85 12.22
N MET A 452 9.33 -23.29 12.64
CA MET A 452 9.40 -22.26 13.67
C MET A 452 9.89 -20.95 13.06
N ARG A 453 9.59 -19.82 13.73
CA ARG A 453 9.96 -18.47 13.32
C ARG A 453 11.45 -18.33 12.98
N ALA A 454 12.31 -18.83 13.86
CA ALA A 454 13.76 -18.79 13.72
C ALA A 454 14.37 -20.11 14.21
N TYR A 455 15.59 -20.39 13.80
CA TYR A 455 16.33 -21.56 14.22
C TYR A 455 16.52 -21.59 15.75
N GLY A 456 16.17 -22.72 16.36
CA GLY A 456 16.21 -22.88 17.83
C GLY A 456 15.10 -22.15 18.59
N SER A 457 14.21 -21.43 17.92
CA SER A 457 13.04 -20.80 18.54
C SER A 457 11.90 -21.80 18.75
N ALA A 458 11.03 -21.51 19.71
CA ALA A 458 9.76 -22.19 19.90
C ALA A 458 8.55 -21.35 19.41
N GLU A 459 8.81 -20.20 18.81
CA GLU A 459 7.79 -19.25 18.35
C GLU A 459 7.36 -19.53 16.93
N LEU A 460 6.08 -19.22 16.64
CA LEU A 460 5.51 -19.26 15.30
C LEU A 460 5.54 -17.87 14.63
N ASP A 461 5.43 -17.89 13.31
CA ASP A 461 5.40 -16.71 12.48
C ASP A 461 4.48 -16.95 11.27
N ALA A 462 3.64 -15.98 10.96
CA ALA A 462 2.69 -16.09 9.85
C ALA A 462 3.36 -16.17 8.47
N SER A 463 4.61 -15.69 8.32
CA SER A 463 5.37 -15.84 7.08
C SER A 463 5.61 -17.30 6.69
N LEU A 464 5.56 -18.23 7.66
CA LEU A 464 5.67 -19.67 7.39
C LEU A 464 4.52 -20.22 6.56
N LEU A 465 3.36 -19.54 6.52
CA LEU A 465 2.24 -19.85 5.62
C LEU A 465 2.61 -19.71 4.14
N LEU A 466 3.65 -18.97 3.82
CA LEU A 466 4.13 -18.75 2.46
C LEU A 466 5.04 -19.88 1.95
N LEU A 467 5.57 -20.77 2.81
CA LEU A 467 6.48 -21.83 2.40
C LEU A 467 5.92 -22.72 1.27
N PRO A 468 4.67 -23.20 1.30
CA PRO A 468 4.11 -23.95 0.19
C PRO A 468 3.85 -23.07 -1.03
N ALA A 469 3.47 -21.80 -0.85
CA ALA A 469 3.18 -20.89 -1.95
C ALA A 469 4.42 -20.57 -2.81
N ILE A 470 5.61 -20.53 -2.19
CA ILE A 470 6.88 -20.35 -2.92
C ILE A 470 7.43 -21.65 -3.50
N GLY A 471 6.79 -22.80 -3.20
CA GLY A 471 7.21 -24.13 -3.67
C GLY A 471 8.36 -24.74 -2.89
N PHE A 472 8.61 -24.31 -1.64
CA PHE A 472 9.67 -24.83 -0.79
C PHE A 472 9.43 -26.30 -0.42
N LEU A 473 8.19 -26.64 -0.08
CA LEU A 473 7.69 -28.01 0.10
C LEU A 473 6.30 -28.13 -0.51
N PRO A 474 5.90 -29.33 -0.97
CA PRO A 474 4.54 -29.55 -1.44
C PRO A 474 3.50 -29.25 -0.35
N PRO A 475 2.31 -28.73 -0.67
CA PRO A 475 1.24 -28.49 0.31
C PRO A 475 0.85 -29.74 1.11
N GLU A 476 0.97 -30.93 0.51
CA GLU A 476 0.62 -32.22 1.10
C GLU A 476 1.68 -32.71 2.12
N ASP A 477 2.86 -32.09 2.18
CA ASP A 477 3.89 -32.45 3.14
C ASP A 477 3.37 -32.27 4.59
N ALA A 478 3.58 -33.27 5.42
CA ALA A 478 3.10 -33.28 6.81
C ALA A 478 3.63 -32.08 7.63
N ARG A 479 4.83 -31.59 7.31
CA ARG A 479 5.45 -30.42 7.96
C ARG A 479 4.71 -29.13 7.63
N ILE A 480 4.25 -28.98 6.38
CA ILE A 480 3.41 -27.83 5.95
C ILE A 480 2.06 -27.89 6.65
N ARG A 481 1.41 -29.04 6.63
CA ARG A 481 0.11 -29.23 7.33
C ARG A 481 0.22 -28.89 8.81
N GLY A 482 1.21 -29.47 9.50
CA GLY A 482 1.44 -29.20 10.92
C GLY A 482 1.77 -27.73 11.22
N THR A 483 2.44 -27.02 10.28
CA THR A 483 2.72 -25.59 10.42
C THR A 483 1.44 -24.76 10.31
N VAL A 484 0.58 -25.03 9.32
CA VAL A 484 -0.71 -24.34 9.17
C VAL A 484 -1.60 -24.58 10.40
N GLU A 485 -1.72 -25.83 10.86
CA GLU A 485 -2.47 -26.18 12.07
C GLU A 485 -1.92 -25.50 13.33
N ALA A 486 -0.60 -25.35 13.44
CA ALA A 486 0.03 -24.64 14.55
C ALA A 486 -0.29 -23.14 14.51
N VAL A 487 -0.25 -22.51 13.34
CA VAL A 487 -0.65 -21.11 13.16
C VAL A 487 -2.13 -20.91 13.50
N GLU A 488 -3.02 -21.79 13.02
CA GLU A 488 -4.45 -21.75 13.39
C GLU A 488 -4.66 -21.82 14.90
N ARG A 489 -3.93 -22.68 15.58
CA ARG A 489 -4.07 -22.89 17.02
C ARG A 489 -3.51 -21.75 17.89
N GLU A 490 -2.41 -21.11 17.45
CA GLU A 490 -1.60 -20.24 18.31
C GLU A 490 -1.55 -18.77 17.88
N LEU A 491 -1.77 -18.47 16.59
CA LEU A 491 -1.71 -17.09 16.09
C LEU A 491 -3.09 -16.50 15.73
N LEU A 492 -4.18 -17.26 15.87
CA LEU A 492 -5.52 -16.71 15.63
C LEU A 492 -6.03 -15.92 16.83
N VAL A 493 -6.40 -14.67 16.57
CA VAL A 493 -7.14 -13.80 17.50
C VAL A 493 -8.44 -13.39 16.82
N ASP A 494 -9.56 -13.74 17.42
CA ASP A 494 -10.88 -13.52 16.80
C ASP A 494 -10.89 -14.00 15.34
N GLY A 495 -10.34 -15.19 15.05
CA GLY A 495 -10.25 -15.82 13.74
C GLY A 495 -9.46 -15.07 12.68
N LEU A 496 -8.61 -14.12 13.06
CA LEU A 496 -7.66 -13.40 12.21
C LEU A 496 -6.22 -13.65 12.70
N VAL A 497 -5.26 -13.61 11.79
CA VAL A 497 -3.88 -14.05 12.04
C VAL A 497 -2.99 -12.92 12.51
N LEU A 498 -2.33 -13.09 13.66
CA LEU A 498 -1.20 -12.25 14.09
C LEU A 498 0.04 -12.54 13.24
N ARG A 499 0.92 -11.55 13.04
CA ARG A 499 2.25 -11.77 12.43
C ARG A 499 3.03 -12.82 13.23
N TYR A 500 3.10 -12.62 14.52
CA TYR A 500 3.66 -13.47 15.56
C TYR A 500 3.12 -13.00 16.92
N ASN A 501 3.39 -13.71 17.99
CA ASN A 501 2.97 -13.28 19.33
C ASN A 501 3.93 -12.22 19.87
N THR A 502 3.55 -10.95 19.84
CA THR A 502 4.37 -9.82 20.31
C THR A 502 4.62 -9.82 21.82
N ALA A 503 3.84 -10.58 22.60
CA ALA A 503 4.04 -10.69 24.05
C ALA A 503 5.19 -11.64 24.42
N SER A 504 5.50 -12.63 23.58
CA SER A 504 6.58 -13.59 23.77
C SER A 504 7.80 -13.31 22.89
N ALA A 505 7.59 -12.69 21.73
CA ALA A 505 8.64 -12.47 20.74
C ALA A 505 9.59 -11.32 21.14
N SER A 506 10.89 -11.59 21.07
CA SER A 506 11.93 -10.56 21.26
C SER A 506 12.15 -9.79 19.95
N ASP A 507 11.23 -8.89 19.61
CA ASP A 507 11.34 -8.03 18.43
C ASP A 507 11.93 -6.64 18.71
N GLY A 508 12.26 -6.36 19.98
CA GLY A 508 12.87 -5.10 20.43
C GLY A 508 11.88 -3.96 20.63
N LEU A 509 10.56 -4.24 20.60
CA LEU A 509 9.50 -3.25 20.70
C LEU A 509 8.52 -3.60 21.83
N PRO A 510 7.78 -2.62 22.38
CA PRO A 510 6.68 -2.90 23.31
C PRO A 510 5.65 -3.83 22.68
N ALA A 511 5.10 -4.75 23.48
CA ALA A 511 4.07 -5.66 23.04
C ALA A 511 2.77 -4.94 22.67
N GLY A 512 2.02 -5.53 21.78
CA GLY A 512 0.70 -5.05 21.34
C GLY A 512 0.72 -4.46 19.93
N GLU A 513 -0.09 -5.08 19.09
CA GLU A 513 -0.42 -4.63 17.73
C GLU A 513 -1.78 -5.19 17.35
N GLY A 514 -2.36 -4.71 16.25
CA GLY A 514 -3.51 -5.31 15.61
C GLY A 514 -3.15 -6.64 14.91
N VAL A 515 -4.14 -7.24 14.27
CA VAL A 515 -3.89 -8.37 13.34
C VAL A 515 -3.47 -7.81 12.00
N PHE A 516 -2.36 -8.30 11.44
CA PHE A 516 -1.88 -7.88 10.14
C PHE A 516 -2.72 -8.54 9.04
N LEU A 517 -3.47 -7.74 8.27
CA LEU A 517 -4.50 -8.25 7.37
C LEU A 517 -3.95 -9.21 6.31
N ALA A 518 -2.78 -8.94 5.75
CA ALA A 518 -2.14 -9.79 4.77
C ALA A 518 -1.91 -11.23 5.28
N CYS A 519 -1.56 -11.41 6.57
CA CYS A 519 -1.37 -12.74 7.16
C CYS A 519 -2.64 -13.59 7.13
N SER A 520 -3.80 -12.97 7.31
CA SER A 520 -5.09 -13.67 7.22
C SER A 520 -5.45 -14.05 5.78
N PHE A 521 -5.07 -13.25 4.79
CA PHE A 521 -5.18 -13.63 3.38
C PHE A 521 -4.23 -14.81 3.05
N TRP A 522 -3.01 -14.82 3.59
CA TRP A 522 -2.08 -15.95 3.43
C TRP A 522 -2.63 -17.25 4.05
N LEU A 523 -3.33 -17.15 5.18
CA LEU A 523 -4.00 -18.33 5.74
C LEU A 523 -5.13 -18.83 4.83
N ALA A 524 -5.91 -17.93 4.22
CA ALA A 524 -6.93 -18.33 3.24
C ALA A 524 -6.29 -19.03 2.03
N ASP A 525 -5.16 -18.52 1.52
CA ASP A 525 -4.40 -19.16 0.45
C ASP A 525 -3.84 -20.53 0.89
N ALA A 526 -3.34 -20.65 2.14
CA ALA A 526 -2.88 -21.91 2.69
C ALA A 526 -4.02 -22.95 2.80
N PHE A 527 -5.21 -22.55 3.23
CA PHE A 527 -6.39 -23.41 3.22
C PHE A 527 -6.72 -23.90 1.82
N LEU A 528 -6.69 -23.01 0.83
CA LEU A 528 -6.94 -23.37 -0.57
C LEU A 528 -5.92 -24.41 -1.06
N MET A 529 -4.63 -24.22 -0.75
CA MET A 529 -3.57 -25.18 -1.10
C MET A 529 -3.78 -26.54 -0.44
N LEU A 530 -4.31 -26.59 0.78
CA LEU A 530 -4.63 -27.82 1.51
C LEU A 530 -5.99 -28.44 1.10
N GLY A 531 -6.68 -27.88 0.10
CA GLY A 531 -8.00 -28.38 -0.35
C GLY A 531 -9.17 -27.99 0.57
N ARG A 532 -8.95 -27.08 1.53
CA ARG A 532 -9.96 -26.54 2.46
C ARG A 532 -10.65 -25.30 1.86
N GLU A 533 -11.26 -25.45 0.67
CA GLU A 533 -11.86 -24.33 -0.08
C GLU A 533 -12.95 -23.60 0.70
N GLY A 534 -13.78 -24.32 1.44
CA GLY A 534 -14.83 -23.74 2.28
C GLY A 534 -14.29 -22.79 3.34
N ASP A 535 -13.21 -23.19 4.04
CA ASP A 535 -12.55 -22.38 5.06
C ASP A 535 -11.85 -21.17 4.43
N ALA A 536 -11.20 -21.35 3.28
CA ALA A 536 -10.55 -20.28 2.52
C ALA A 536 -11.57 -19.20 2.12
N ARG A 537 -12.71 -19.61 1.57
CA ARG A 537 -13.79 -18.70 1.16
C ARG A 537 -14.39 -17.96 2.36
N ALA A 538 -14.70 -18.67 3.44
CA ALA A 538 -15.29 -18.08 4.64
C ALA A 538 -14.37 -17.03 5.26
N LEU A 539 -13.05 -17.32 5.35
CA LEU A 539 -12.07 -16.36 5.85
C LEU A 539 -11.93 -15.15 4.92
N PHE A 540 -11.89 -15.38 3.60
CA PHE A 540 -11.81 -14.30 2.62
C PHE A 540 -13.02 -13.37 2.68
N GLU A 541 -14.24 -13.90 2.74
CA GLU A 541 -15.47 -13.10 2.85
C GLU A 541 -15.51 -12.31 4.15
N ARG A 542 -15.02 -12.88 5.24
CA ARG A 542 -14.86 -12.16 6.49
C ARG A 542 -13.89 -10.98 6.35
N LEU A 543 -12.75 -11.17 5.69
CA LEU A 543 -11.78 -10.11 5.43
C LEU A 543 -12.35 -8.99 4.56
N LEU A 544 -13.20 -9.33 3.59
CA LEU A 544 -13.94 -8.34 2.81
C LEU A 544 -14.88 -7.48 3.68
N GLY A 545 -15.44 -8.06 4.74
CA GLY A 545 -16.28 -7.35 5.71
C GLY A 545 -15.52 -6.37 6.62
N LEU A 546 -14.17 -6.39 6.63
CA LEU A 546 -13.33 -5.45 7.37
C LEU A 546 -12.99 -4.17 6.58
N ARG A 547 -13.26 -4.15 5.27
CA ARG A 547 -13.11 -2.93 4.47
C ARG A 547 -14.02 -1.83 5.02
N ASN A 548 -13.57 -0.58 4.89
CA ASN A 548 -14.46 0.53 5.22
C ASN A 548 -15.64 0.64 4.21
N ASP A 549 -16.53 1.58 4.42
CA ASP A 549 -17.72 1.82 3.57
C ASP A 549 -17.38 2.19 2.11
N LEU A 550 -16.12 2.48 1.82
CA LEU A 550 -15.59 2.79 0.49
C LEU A 550 -14.72 1.68 -0.11
N GLY A 551 -14.63 0.53 0.56
CA GLY A 551 -13.89 -0.64 0.10
C GLY A 551 -12.38 -0.58 0.35
N LEU A 552 -11.89 0.30 1.24
CA LEU A 552 -10.47 0.46 1.56
C LEU A 552 -10.07 -0.35 2.79
N LEU A 553 -8.81 -0.82 2.81
CA LEU A 553 -8.18 -1.57 3.90
C LEU A 553 -6.96 -0.80 4.43
N SER A 554 -6.76 -0.86 5.75
CA SER A 554 -5.53 -0.45 6.42
C SER A 554 -4.53 -1.60 6.46
N GLU A 555 -3.41 -1.37 7.12
CA GLU A 555 -2.38 -2.35 7.41
C GLU A 555 -2.90 -3.46 8.34
N GLN A 556 -3.52 -3.05 9.43
CA GLN A 556 -3.94 -3.93 10.51
C GLN A 556 -5.39 -3.62 10.94
N TYR A 557 -5.95 -4.57 11.69
CA TYR A 557 -7.25 -4.44 12.34
C TYR A 557 -7.12 -4.80 13.82
N ASP A 558 -7.67 -3.97 14.71
CA ASP A 558 -7.78 -4.30 16.14
C ASP A 558 -9.13 -5.00 16.41
N PRO A 559 -9.14 -6.33 16.65
CA PRO A 559 -10.39 -7.06 16.89
C PRO A 559 -11.10 -6.66 18.18
N ARG A 560 -10.37 -6.15 19.18
CA ARG A 560 -10.93 -5.73 20.47
C ARG A 560 -11.66 -4.41 20.36
N LEU A 561 -11.05 -3.46 19.66
CA LEU A 561 -11.64 -2.14 19.41
C LEU A 561 -12.58 -2.15 18.20
N ARG A 562 -12.52 -3.18 17.36
CA ARG A 562 -13.21 -3.30 16.08
C ARG A 562 -12.93 -2.11 15.18
N ARG A 563 -11.63 -1.78 15.01
CA ARG A 563 -11.16 -0.62 14.27
C ARG A 563 -10.03 -0.99 13.31
N LEU A 564 -9.99 -0.29 12.19
CA LEU A 564 -8.81 -0.26 11.34
C LEU A 564 -7.70 0.51 12.07
N VAL A 565 -6.46 -0.04 12.01
CA VAL A 565 -5.26 0.56 12.59
C VAL A 565 -4.08 0.39 11.64
N GLY A 566 -2.96 1.07 11.90
CA GLY A 566 -1.82 1.13 10.98
C GLY A 566 -2.05 2.07 9.80
N ASN A 567 -1.07 2.15 8.90
CA ASN A 567 -1.11 3.08 7.77
C ASN A 567 -2.23 2.74 6.77
N PHE A 568 -2.81 3.79 6.13
CA PHE A 568 -4.06 3.67 5.39
C PHE A 568 -4.12 4.57 4.14
N PRO A 569 -4.74 4.09 3.02
CA PRO A 569 -4.94 2.65 2.75
C PRO A 569 -3.59 1.98 2.48
N GLN A 570 -3.50 0.67 2.75
CA GLN A 570 -2.23 -0.04 2.67
C GLN A 570 -2.18 -0.96 1.44
N ALA A 571 -1.13 -0.80 0.61
CA ALA A 571 -0.96 -1.54 -0.63
C ALA A 571 -0.94 -3.07 -0.41
N PHE A 572 -0.20 -3.55 0.59
CA PHE A 572 -0.01 -4.97 0.83
C PHE A 572 -1.33 -5.71 1.14
N SER A 573 -2.22 -5.08 1.91
CA SER A 573 -3.58 -5.61 2.18
C SER A 573 -4.42 -5.72 0.90
N HIS A 574 -4.34 -4.71 0.03
CA HIS A 574 -5.04 -4.73 -1.25
C HIS A 574 -4.42 -5.71 -2.26
N LEU A 575 -3.09 -5.88 -2.26
CA LEU A 575 -2.40 -6.89 -3.06
C LEU A 575 -2.82 -8.31 -2.65
N ALA A 576 -2.83 -8.57 -1.34
CA ALA A 576 -3.25 -9.85 -0.79
C ALA A 576 -4.72 -10.17 -1.16
N LEU A 577 -5.63 -9.18 -1.04
CA LEU A 577 -7.03 -9.31 -1.46
C LEU A 577 -7.16 -9.73 -2.93
N ILE A 578 -6.46 -9.04 -3.85
CA ILE A 578 -6.55 -9.32 -5.29
C ILE A 578 -6.02 -10.73 -5.61
N ASN A 579 -4.86 -11.08 -5.04
CA ASN A 579 -4.24 -12.38 -5.31
C ASN A 579 -5.09 -13.53 -4.75
N THR A 580 -5.58 -13.44 -3.52
CA THR A 580 -6.47 -14.45 -2.92
C THR A 580 -7.81 -14.55 -3.67
N ALA A 581 -8.41 -13.42 -4.08
CA ALA A 581 -9.62 -13.44 -4.92
C ALA A 581 -9.38 -14.17 -6.24
N SER A 582 -8.24 -13.91 -6.89
CA SER A 582 -7.85 -14.58 -8.14
C SER A 582 -7.63 -16.09 -7.94
N ASN A 583 -6.97 -16.49 -6.84
CA ASN A 583 -6.74 -17.89 -6.50
C ASN A 583 -8.06 -18.64 -6.27
N LEU A 584 -8.99 -18.05 -5.51
CA LEU A 584 -10.32 -18.62 -5.24
C LEU A 584 -11.20 -18.71 -6.49
N ALA A 585 -11.15 -17.69 -7.36
CA ALA A 585 -11.99 -17.66 -8.56
C ALA A 585 -11.54 -18.65 -9.65
N ASN A 586 -10.23 -18.78 -9.83
CA ASN A 586 -9.66 -19.59 -10.90
C ASN A 586 -9.35 -21.03 -10.48
N TYR A 587 -9.62 -21.40 -9.24
CA TYR A 587 -9.21 -22.68 -8.62
C TYR A 587 -7.70 -22.95 -8.76
N LYS A 588 -6.90 -21.92 -9.03
CA LYS A 588 -5.44 -22.01 -9.10
C LYS A 588 -4.89 -21.86 -7.70
N LYS A 589 -4.31 -22.92 -7.19
CA LYS A 589 -3.60 -22.87 -5.93
C LYS A 589 -2.44 -21.87 -6.04
N PRO A 590 -2.16 -21.04 -5.01
CA PRO A 590 -1.04 -20.09 -5.00
C PRO A 590 0.30 -20.74 -5.36
N ALA A 591 0.53 -21.97 -4.91
CA ALA A 591 1.70 -22.75 -5.24
C ALA A 591 1.81 -23.09 -6.73
N GLU A 592 0.70 -23.29 -7.43
CA GLU A 592 0.68 -23.54 -8.87
C GLU A 592 0.95 -22.26 -9.68
N GLN A 593 0.55 -21.11 -9.14
CA GLN A 593 0.82 -19.82 -9.76
C GLN A 593 2.31 -19.44 -9.67
N ARG A 594 2.94 -19.63 -8.51
CA ARG A 594 4.32 -19.23 -8.24
C ARG A 594 5.33 -20.36 -8.48
N SER A 595 4.99 -21.64 -8.26
CA SER A 595 5.81 -22.80 -8.54
C SER A 595 5.40 -23.42 -9.89
N ASP A 596 6.37 -23.94 -10.65
CA ASP A 596 6.12 -24.57 -11.98
C ASP A 596 5.55 -26.00 -11.89
N HIS A 597 4.79 -26.34 -10.89
CA HIS A 597 4.06 -27.61 -10.84
C HIS A 597 2.78 -27.60 -11.69
N SER A 598 2.68 -26.72 -12.70
CA SER A 598 1.65 -26.87 -13.71
C SER A 598 2.02 -28.07 -14.59
N VAL A 599 1.33 -29.17 -14.41
CA VAL A 599 1.16 -30.20 -15.45
C VAL A 599 0.75 -29.46 -16.72
N ALA A 600 1.57 -29.60 -17.76
CA ALA A 600 1.34 -29.02 -19.06
C ALA A 600 -0.06 -29.33 -19.57
N THR A 601 -1.00 -28.42 -19.41
CA THR A 601 -2.12 -28.28 -20.33
C THR A 601 -1.73 -27.27 -21.40
N SER A 602 -0.78 -27.69 -22.23
CA SER A 602 -0.55 -27.09 -23.52
C SER A 602 -1.70 -27.52 -24.44
N ALA A 603 -2.77 -26.75 -24.46
CA ALA A 603 -3.69 -26.73 -25.59
C ALA A 603 -4.64 -25.53 -25.37
N ALA A 604 -4.32 -24.41 -25.94
CA ALA A 604 -5.19 -23.38 -26.47
C ALA A 604 -4.55 -21.98 -26.36
N MET A 605 -3.40 -21.81 -27.00
CA MET A 605 -3.10 -20.53 -27.65
C MET A 605 -3.25 -20.77 -29.14
N GLN A 606 -4.49 -20.72 -29.60
CA GLN A 606 -4.78 -20.50 -31.00
C GLN A 606 -4.57 -19.02 -31.28
N GLU A 607 -3.70 -18.75 -32.24
CA GLU A 607 -3.44 -17.46 -32.86
C GLU A 607 -4.74 -16.74 -33.21
N PRO A 608 -4.84 -15.42 -33.06
CA PRO A 608 -5.79 -14.65 -33.82
C PRO A 608 -5.24 -14.54 -35.24
N ALA A 609 -5.93 -15.17 -36.19
CA ALA A 609 -5.75 -14.93 -37.60
C ALA A 609 -6.08 -13.47 -37.92
N LEU A 610 -5.13 -12.79 -38.61
CA LEU A 610 -5.16 -11.59 -39.49
C LEU A 610 -6.14 -10.45 -39.14
#